data_c5991cb0c37942df9c3fb5a00e6c96d8
#
_entry.id   c5991cb0c37942df9c3fb5a00e6c96d8
#
_cell.length_a   1.000
_cell.length_b   1.000
_cell.length_c   1.000
_cell.angle_alpha   90.00
_cell.angle_beta   90.00
_cell.angle_gamma   90.00
#
_symmetry.space_group_name_H-M   'P 1'
#
loop_
_entity.id
_entity.type
_entity.pdbx_description
1 polymer ?
#
loop_
_entity_poly.entity_id
_entity_poly.type
_entity_poly.pdbx_seq_one_letter_code
_entity_poly.pdbx_strand_id
1 'polypeptide(L)'
;MFEELSSRFESAIKSLRGQATISETNIEPALRDVRKALVSADVNLSVVDEFLRDVKREALGVNVVKGISPEQKFVDIVHKKLTDIMGDNNEALFEAKDRPTTIMLVGLQGAGKTTATAKLGLYLKEKGKRVLMIGADTFRPAAKEQLRTLGNQIGIAVYTGTDDDASGEIVEAGIEKGINESFNSIIIDTAGRLYIDKDMMSEVAEIKRKYEPHETLLVVDAMIGQEAAELTRVFNNEVGITGAILTKMDGDSKGGAALSIKKVSGKPIKLVGTGEKVEALELFYPERMAGRILGMGDILSLVDRAQKEVEINDVLTMQKKFQEASFDFNDFLQQLKLLRRMGSLGGIMKLIPGMNKIDDLSMKAGEVQLRKFQTMIGSMTKEERKEPELLVKSSKRRKRIANGSGYDERDVDKMVNDFERMRKMMQGMTNGNMSGMENLMTSPSDRLAGNKYNRGAKQTEGNGVQKKGFKKKKGFFEL
;
A
#
# COMPACT_ATOMS: atom_id res chain seq x y z
N MET A 1 -2.75 -2.42 6.04
CA MET A 1 -1.49 -3.23 6.12
C MET A 1 -0.59 -2.60 7.17
N PHE A 2 -0.18 -3.31 8.21
CA PHE A 2 0.75 -2.89 9.29
C PHE A 2 0.35 -1.70 10.19
N GLU A 3 -0.89 -1.25 10.22
CA GLU A 3 -1.28 -0.02 10.95
C GLU A 3 -1.04 -0.12 12.46
N GLU A 4 -1.44 -1.24 13.07
CA GLU A 4 -1.24 -1.46 14.49
C GLU A 4 0.25 -1.57 14.83
N LEU A 5 1.01 -2.32 14.01
CA LEU A 5 2.45 -2.49 14.17
C LEU A 5 3.17 -1.13 14.04
N SER A 6 2.83 -0.35 13.01
CA SER A 6 3.37 1.00 12.77
C SER A 6 3.12 1.95 13.94
N SER A 7 1.90 1.99 14.47
CA SER A 7 1.56 2.89 15.59
C SER A 7 2.33 2.54 16.87
N ARG A 8 2.56 1.26 17.11
CA ARG A 8 3.36 0.77 18.24
C ARG A 8 4.85 1.08 18.08
N PHE A 9 5.40 0.94 16.87
CA PHE A 9 6.78 1.37 16.57
C PHE A 9 6.95 2.88 16.75
N GLU A 10 6.02 3.70 16.26
CA GLU A 10 6.05 5.14 16.49
C GLU A 10 6.08 5.48 17.99
N SER A 11 5.32 4.77 18.80
CA SER A 11 5.29 4.98 20.25
C SER A 11 6.63 4.64 20.91
N ALA A 12 7.23 3.51 20.51
CA ALA A 12 8.56 3.11 20.97
C ALA A 12 9.65 4.12 20.56
N ILE A 13 9.61 4.62 19.33
CA ILE A 13 10.54 5.64 18.82
C ILE A 13 10.39 6.96 19.60
N LYS A 14 9.14 7.39 19.88
CA LYS A 14 8.87 8.62 20.62
C LYS A 14 9.48 8.59 22.04
N SER A 15 9.63 7.43 22.66
CA SER A 15 10.25 7.30 23.99
C SER A 15 11.74 7.71 24.01
N LEU A 16 12.41 7.72 22.85
CA LEU A 16 13.80 8.15 22.69
C LEU A 16 13.93 9.63 22.32
N ARG A 17 12.81 10.33 22.12
CA ARG A 17 12.80 11.73 21.70
C ARG A 17 13.36 12.62 22.82
N GLY A 18 14.24 13.56 22.44
CA GLY A 18 14.86 14.49 23.39
C GLY A 18 16.03 13.91 24.18
N GLN A 19 16.43 12.66 23.94
CA GLN A 19 17.66 12.09 24.52
C GLN A 19 18.89 12.59 23.76
N ALA A 20 19.99 12.80 24.47
CA ALA A 20 21.25 13.24 23.85
C ALA A 20 22.07 12.08 23.28
N THR A 21 21.95 10.89 23.87
CA THR A 21 22.69 9.68 23.47
C THR A 21 21.82 8.44 23.69
N ILE A 22 22.10 7.35 22.97
CA ILE A 22 21.51 6.04 23.23
C ILE A 22 22.36 5.35 24.31
N SER A 23 21.74 5.09 25.45
CA SER A 23 22.34 4.36 26.58
C SER A 23 21.56 3.08 26.85
N GLU A 24 22.16 2.16 27.61
CA GLU A 24 21.48 0.92 28.01
C GLU A 24 20.19 1.18 28.77
N THR A 25 20.16 2.23 29.60
CA THR A 25 19.01 2.59 30.43
C THR A 25 17.84 3.18 29.62
N ASN A 26 18.10 3.95 28.56
CA ASN A 26 17.04 4.60 27.79
C ASN A 26 16.56 3.76 26.58
N ILE A 27 17.37 2.81 26.11
CA ILE A 27 16.96 1.93 25.00
C ILE A 27 16.03 0.80 25.46
N GLU A 28 16.17 0.31 26.69
CA GLU A 28 15.41 -0.83 27.21
C GLU A 28 13.88 -0.63 27.19
N PRO A 29 13.32 0.53 27.55
CA PRO A 29 11.89 0.80 27.38
C PRO A 29 11.44 0.70 25.93
N ALA A 30 12.19 1.30 25.00
CA ALA A 30 11.90 1.26 23.57
C ALA A 30 11.93 -0.17 23.01
N LEU A 31 12.94 -0.97 23.39
CA LEU A 31 13.04 -2.37 23.00
C LEU A 31 11.89 -3.24 23.55
N ARG A 32 11.44 -2.98 24.79
CA ARG A 32 10.25 -3.65 25.34
C ARG A 32 8.99 -3.34 24.56
N ASP A 33 8.80 -2.11 24.13
CA ASP A 33 7.63 -1.72 23.36
C ASP A 33 7.70 -2.26 21.93
N VAL A 34 8.89 -2.28 21.31
CA VAL A 34 9.12 -2.97 20.02
C VAL A 34 8.84 -4.48 20.15
N ARG A 35 9.29 -5.13 21.25
CA ARG A 35 8.99 -6.53 21.50
C ARG A 35 7.49 -6.81 21.57
N LYS A 36 6.76 -6.00 22.34
CA LYS A 36 5.31 -6.10 22.43
C LYS A 36 4.63 -5.92 21.06
N ALA A 37 5.12 -4.96 20.26
CA ALA A 37 4.62 -4.70 18.91
C ALA A 37 4.77 -5.93 18.01
N LEU A 38 5.99 -6.50 17.95
CA LEU A 38 6.29 -7.67 17.12
C LEU A 38 5.52 -8.93 17.57
N VAL A 39 5.42 -9.18 18.86
CA VAL A 39 4.65 -10.31 19.41
C VAL A 39 3.15 -10.14 19.13
N SER A 40 2.59 -8.93 19.29
CA SER A 40 1.20 -8.64 18.92
C SER A 40 0.94 -8.77 17.42
N ALA A 41 1.96 -8.58 16.61
CA ALA A 41 1.92 -8.80 15.16
C ALA A 41 2.10 -10.26 14.76
N ASP A 42 2.10 -11.19 15.71
CA ASP A 42 2.28 -12.63 15.49
C ASP A 42 3.61 -12.98 14.78
N VAL A 43 4.68 -12.24 15.07
CA VAL A 43 6.04 -12.57 14.62
C VAL A 43 6.57 -13.75 15.43
N ASN A 44 7.26 -14.68 14.79
CA ASN A 44 7.87 -15.82 15.46
C ASN A 44 8.82 -15.37 16.59
N LEU A 45 8.69 -15.96 17.78
CA LEU A 45 9.41 -15.51 18.97
C LEU A 45 10.94 -15.58 18.83
N SER A 46 11.47 -16.60 18.15
CA SER A 46 12.91 -16.69 17.90
C SER A 46 13.43 -15.55 17.04
N VAL A 47 12.63 -15.12 16.05
CA VAL A 47 12.93 -13.97 15.19
C VAL A 47 12.89 -12.67 15.98
N VAL A 48 11.89 -12.51 16.87
CA VAL A 48 11.76 -11.33 17.75
C VAL A 48 12.99 -11.21 18.67
N ASP A 49 13.37 -12.30 19.34
CA ASP A 49 14.48 -12.27 20.29
C ASP A 49 15.84 -12.02 19.62
N GLU A 50 16.05 -12.55 18.42
CA GLU A 50 17.26 -12.29 17.64
C GLU A 50 17.29 -10.83 17.14
N PHE A 51 16.19 -10.35 16.58
CA PHE A 51 16.03 -8.98 16.14
C PHE A 51 16.35 -7.96 17.25
N LEU A 52 15.77 -8.14 18.44
CA LEU A 52 16.00 -7.22 19.56
C LEU A 52 17.45 -7.25 20.05
N ARG A 53 18.09 -8.42 20.07
CA ARG A 53 19.52 -8.53 20.40
C ARG A 53 20.39 -7.76 19.40
N ASP A 54 20.09 -7.91 18.11
CA ASP A 54 20.85 -7.25 17.05
C ASP A 54 20.64 -5.73 17.08
N VAL A 55 19.40 -5.26 17.26
CA VAL A 55 19.09 -3.81 17.42
C VAL A 55 19.80 -3.25 18.64
N LYS A 56 19.75 -3.94 19.81
CA LYS A 56 20.42 -3.50 21.04
C LYS A 56 21.92 -3.38 20.83
N ARG A 57 22.54 -4.42 20.27
CA ARG A 57 23.99 -4.46 19.99
C ARG A 57 24.44 -3.31 19.08
N GLU A 58 23.70 -3.09 18.00
CA GLU A 58 24.06 -2.06 17.02
C GLU A 58 23.79 -0.65 17.55
N ALA A 59 22.71 -0.45 18.32
CA ALA A 59 22.38 0.85 18.88
C ALA A 59 23.34 1.30 20.00
N LEU A 60 23.84 0.39 20.83
CA LEU A 60 24.79 0.69 21.89
C LEU A 60 26.23 0.91 21.38
N GLY A 61 26.57 0.39 20.21
CA GLY A 61 27.91 0.50 19.61
C GLY A 61 28.17 1.79 18.84
N VAL A 62 27.19 2.68 18.72
CA VAL A 62 27.30 3.82 17.79
C VAL A 62 27.53 5.13 18.53
N ASN A 63 28.70 5.76 18.25
CA ASN A 63 28.86 7.19 18.49
C ASN A 63 27.96 7.99 17.56
N VAL A 64 27.00 8.74 18.12
CA VAL A 64 26.11 9.59 17.33
C VAL A 64 26.93 10.62 16.58
N VAL A 65 26.93 10.53 15.26
CA VAL A 65 27.62 11.52 14.40
C VAL A 65 26.96 12.88 14.61
N LYS A 66 27.76 13.95 14.72
CA LYS A 66 27.26 15.33 14.86
C LYS A 66 26.22 15.62 13.76
N GLY A 67 24.98 15.91 14.17
CA GLY A 67 23.87 16.28 13.27
C GLY A 67 22.75 15.23 13.11
N ILE A 68 22.88 14.00 13.64
CA ILE A 68 21.83 12.98 13.63
C ILE A 68 21.30 12.81 15.05
N SER A 69 19.97 12.83 15.24
CA SER A 69 19.40 12.58 16.57
C SER A 69 19.46 11.10 16.95
N PRO A 70 19.53 10.73 18.24
CA PRO A 70 19.43 9.35 18.71
C PRO A 70 18.17 8.64 18.18
N GLU A 71 17.04 9.35 18.14
CA GLU A 71 15.78 8.88 17.56
C GLU A 71 15.95 8.46 16.10
N GLN A 72 16.54 9.34 15.27
CA GLN A 72 16.78 9.06 13.85
C GLN A 72 17.73 7.86 13.64
N LYS A 73 18.76 7.77 14.48
CA LYS A 73 19.70 6.63 14.40
C LYS A 73 19.06 5.31 14.81
N PHE A 74 18.21 5.33 15.83
CA PHE A 74 17.45 4.15 16.23
C PHE A 74 16.50 3.69 15.12
N VAL A 75 15.78 4.61 14.47
CA VAL A 75 14.91 4.32 13.32
C VAL A 75 15.71 3.68 12.19
N ASP A 76 16.88 4.22 11.85
CA ASP A 76 17.75 3.69 10.80
C ASP A 76 18.20 2.25 11.09
N ILE A 77 18.63 1.97 12.34
CA ILE A 77 19.01 0.63 12.78
C ILE A 77 17.84 -0.34 12.69
N VAL A 78 16.67 0.06 13.21
CA VAL A 78 15.46 -0.76 13.18
C VAL A 78 15.03 -1.04 11.75
N HIS A 79 15.03 -0.02 10.88
CA HIS A 79 14.70 -0.16 9.46
C HIS A 79 15.62 -1.19 8.77
N LYS A 80 16.92 -1.03 8.94
CA LYS A 80 17.91 -1.95 8.39
C LYS A 80 17.70 -3.38 8.88
N LYS A 81 17.50 -3.58 10.21
CA LYS A 81 17.29 -4.92 10.79
C LYS A 81 15.97 -5.55 10.35
N LEU A 82 14.90 -4.77 10.17
CA LEU A 82 13.66 -5.25 9.57
C LEU A 82 13.88 -5.71 8.13
N THR A 83 14.63 -4.95 7.35
CA THR A 83 15.01 -5.33 5.98
C THR A 83 15.81 -6.62 5.96
N ASP A 84 16.86 -6.73 6.79
CA ASP A 84 17.74 -7.92 6.88
C ASP A 84 16.95 -9.21 7.16
N ILE A 85 15.97 -9.19 8.08
CA ILE A 85 15.19 -10.39 8.42
C ILE A 85 14.19 -10.79 7.35
N MET A 86 13.73 -9.84 6.52
CA MET A 86 12.84 -10.11 5.39
C MET A 86 13.60 -10.51 4.12
N GLY A 87 14.91 -10.23 4.06
CA GLY A 87 15.80 -10.44 2.92
C GLY A 87 16.35 -9.11 2.40
N ASP A 88 17.61 -9.10 1.97
CA ASP A 88 18.31 -7.86 1.59
C ASP A 88 17.72 -7.21 0.33
N ASN A 89 17.26 -8.04 -0.62
CA ASN A 89 16.77 -7.58 -1.91
C ASN A 89 15.52 -8.35 -2.36
N ASN A 90 14.84 -7.79 -3.35
CA ASN A 90 13.81 -8.52 -4.08
C ASN A 90 14.47 -9.66 -4.88
N GLU A 91 13.98 -10.89 -4.69
CA GLU A 91 14.36 -12.02 -5.51
C GLU A 91 13.37 -12.19 -6.67
N ALA A 92 13.81 -11.86 -7.89
CA ALA A 92 13.01 -11.96 -9.08
C ALA A 92 12.60 -13.42 -9.38
N LEU A 93 11.52 -13.56 -10.15
CA LEU A 93 11.13 -14.86 -10.70
C LEU A 93 12.18 -15.31 -11.72
N PHE A 94 12.46 -16.62 -11.73
CA PHE A 94 13.34 -17.19 -12.73
C PHE A 94 12.73 -17.09 -14.12
N GLU A 95 13.53 -16.79 -15.13
CA GLU A 95 13.12 -16.76 -16.54
C GLU A 95 14.02 -17.71 -17.35
N ALA A 96 13.40 -18.76 -17.92
CA ALA A 96 14.09 -19.68 -18.84
C ALA A 96 14.31 -19.02 -20.21
N LYS A 97 15.44 -19.33 -20.87
CA LYS A 97 15.81 -18.76 -22.18
C LYS A 97 15.27 -19.56 -23.36
N ASP A 98 15.35 -20.89 -23.26
CA ASP A 98 15.19 -21.78 -24.42
C ASP A 98 13.89 -22.62 -24.39
N ARG A 99 13.09 -22.49 -23.34
CA ARG A 99 11.81 -23.22 -23.16
C ARG A 99 10.85 -22.38 -22.31
N PRO A 100 9.54 -22.71 -22.28
CA PRO A 100 8.62 -21.99 -21.41
C PRO A 100 9.09 -22.02 -19.95
N THR A 101 9.06 -20.88 -19.27
CA THR A 101 9.25 -20.87 -17.81
C THR A 101 8.06 -21.53 -17.13
N THR A 102 8.30 -22.63 -16.43
CA THR A 102 7.28 -23.35 -15.66
C THR A 102 7.30 -22.93 -14.21
N ILE A 103 6.14 -22.51 -13.70
CA ILE A 103 5.94 -22.04 -12.32
C ILE A 103 4.82 -22.87 -11.69
N MET A 104 5.13 -23.58 -10.62
CA MET A 104 4.16 -24.39 -9.89
C MET A 104 3.75 -23.66 -8.60
N LEU A 105 2.46 -23.49 -8.37
CA LEU A 105 1.92 -22.91 -7.14
C LEU A 105 1.43 -24.03 -6.23
N VAL A 106 1.94 -24.04 -5.00
CA VAL A 106 1.61 -25.02 -3.95
C VAL A 106 1.10 -24.33 -2.69
N GLY A 107 0.45 -25.05 -1.78
CA GLY A 107 -0.02 -24.48 -0.52
C GLY A 107 -1.37 -25.04 -0.06
N LEU A 108 -1.83 -24.61 1.12
CA LEU A 108 -3.07 -25.08 1.72
C LEU A 108 -4.32 -24.58 0.99
N GLN A 109 -5.44 -25.25 1.23
CA GLN A 109 -6.74 -24.80 0.77
C GLN A 109 -7.08 -23.43 1.39
N GLY A 110 -7.68 -22.53 0.60
CA GLY A 110 -8.03 -21.20 1.07
C GLY A 110 -6.87 -20.19 1.10
N ALA A 111 -5.62 -20.61 0.88
CA ALA A 111 -4.48 -19.71 0.78
C ALA A 111 -4.53 -18.77 -0.45
N GLY A 112 -5.41 -19.04 -1.42
CA GLY A 112 -5.59 -18.19 -2.59
C GLY A 112 -4.76 -18.61 -3.81
N LYS A 113 -4.39 -19.89 -3.97
CA LYS A 113 -3.59 -20.38 -5.10
C LYS A 113 -4.19 -20.05 -6.46
N THR A 114 -5.44 -20.42 -6.71
CA THR A 114 -6.14 -20.15 -7.98
C THR A 114 -6.19 -18.67 -8.31
N THR A 115 -6.45 -17.82 -7.29
CA THR A 115 -6.41 -16.36 -7.46
C THR A 115 -4.98 -15.86 -7.70
N ALA A 116 -3.98 -16.41 -7.00
CA ALA A 116 -2.58 -16.07 -7.21
C ALA A 116 -2.09 -16.50 -8.60
N THR A 117 -2.58 -17.66 -9.12
CA THR A 117 -2.33 -18.11 -10.49
C THR A 117 -2.80 -17.06 -11.51
N ALA A 118 -4.03 -16.57 -11.37
CA ALA A 118 -4.56 -15.54 -12.25
C ALA A 118 -3.81 -14.21 -12.14
N LYS A 119 -3.50 -13.76 -10.91
CA LYS A 119 -2.71 -12.55 -10.66
C LYS A 119 -1.32 -12.63 -11.26
N LEU A 120 -0.64 -13.75 -11.06
CA LEU A 120 0.69 -13.99 -11.62
C LEU A 120 0.63 -14.07 -13.15
N GLY A 121 -0.41 -14.70 -13.69
CA GLY A 121 -0.67 -14.75 -15.12
C GLY A 121 -0.80 -13.35 -15.72
N LEU A 122 -1.61 -12.49 -15.10
CA LEU A 122 -1.78 -11.11 -15.55
C LEU A 122 -0.46 -10.31 -15.44
N TYR A 123 0.25 -10.43 -14.33
CA TYR A 123 1.56 -9.81 -14.14
C TYR A 123 2.57 -10.18 -15.24
N LEU A 124 2.64 -11.46 -15.62
CA LEU A 124 3.53 -11.93 -16.69
C LEU A 124 3.06 -11.46 -18.07
N LYS A 125 1.74 -11.44 -18.31
CA LYS A 125 1.14 -10.91 -19.56
C LYS A 125 1.46 -9.43 -19.74
N GLU A 126 1.37 -8.61 -18.68
CA GLU A 126 1.76 -7.19 -18.70
C GLU A 126 3.24 -6.98 -19.02
N LYS A 127 4.08 -7.96 -18.70
CA LYS A 127 5.49 -8.01 -19.11
C LYS A 127 5.72 -8.52 -20.54
N GLY A 128 4.65 -8.67 -21.32
CA GLY A 128 4.72 -9.13 -22.71
C GLY A 128 4.91 -10.63 -22.88
N LYS A 129 4.70 -11.45 -21.82
CA LYS A 129 4.80 -12.91 -21.93
C LYS A 129 3.48 -13.49 -22.41
N ARG A 130 3.54 -14.51 -23.26
CA ARG A 130 2.40 -15.35 -23.62
C ARG A 130 2.26 -16.46 -22.57
N VAL A 131 1.18 -16.43 -21.79
CA VAL A 131 1.00 -17.25 -20.60
C VAL A 131 -0.07 -18.32 -20.81
N LEU A 132 0.20 -19.56 -20.34
CA LEU A 132 -0.78 -20.63 -20.17
C LEU A 132 -0.95 -20.93 -18.68
N MET A 133 -2.18 -21.00 -18.19
CA MET A 133 -2.50 -21.47 -16.86
C MET A 133 -3.03 -22.90 -16.93
N ILE A 134 -2.50 -23.80 -16.08
CA ILE A 134 -2.91 -25.20 -15.97
C ILE A 134 -3.63 -25.39 -14.65
N GLY A 135 -4.90 -25.80 -14.68
CA GLY A 135 -5.71 -26.10 -13.49
C GLY A 135 -5.63 -27.57 -13.14
N ALA A 136 -4.72 -27.95 -12.26
CA ALA A 136 -4.50 -29.32 -11.80
C ALA A 136 -5.17 -29.62 -10.44
N ASP A 137 -6.05 -28.75 -9.92
CA ASP A 137 -6.86 -29.01 -8.72
C ASP A 137 -8.05 -29.92 -9.08
N THR A 138 -7.84 -31.21 -8.97
CA THR A 138 -8.87 -32.25 -9.26
C THR A 138 -9.75 -32.56 -8.05
N PHE A 139 -9.38 -32.12 -6.84
CA PHE A 139 -10.18 -32.32 -5.64
C PHE A 139 -11.41 -31.43 -5.54
N ARG A 140 -11.37 -30.25 -6.18
CA ARG A 140 -12.46 -29.29 -6.16
C ARG A 140 -12.98 -29.05 -7.60
N PRO A 141 -14.10 -29.64 -7.98
CA PRO A 141 -14.65 -29.45 -9.36
C PRO A 141 -14.81 -27.98 -9.73
N ALA A 142 -15.23 -27.15 -8.77
CA ALA A 142 -15.36 -25.70 -8.97
C ALA A 142 -14.03 -24.95 -9.20
N ALA A 143 -12.87 -25.54 -8.83
CA ALA A 143 -11.60 -24.86 -9.00
C ALA A 143 -11.20 -24.76 -10.48
N LYS A 144 -11.43 -25.78 -11.28
CA LYS A 144 -11.19 -25.77 -12.74
C LYS A 144 -12.02 -24.66 -13.41
N GLU A 145 -13.32 -24.57 -13.06
CA GLU A 145 -14.22 -23.55 -13.60
C GLU A 145 -13.88 -22.15 -13.12
N GLN A 146 -13.48 -22.00 -11.85
CA GLN A 146 -12.98 -20.74 -11.30
C GLN A 146 -11.77 -20.25 -12.09
N LEU A 147 -10.78 -21.11 -12.36
CA LEU A 147 -9.60 -20.75 -13.13
C LEU A 147 -9.94 -20.36 -14.57
N ARG A 148 -10.88 -21.08 -15.22
CA ARG A 148 -11.39 -20.71 -16.56
C ARG A 148 -12.03 -19.34 -16.57
N THR A 149 -12.87 -19.05 -15.57
CA THR A 149 -13.55 -17.76 -15.44
C THR A 149 -12.55 -16.62 -15.27
N LEU A 150 -11.57 -16.79 -14.40
CA LEU A 150 -10.50 -15.81 -14.20
C LEU A 150 -9.65 -15.64 -15.46
N GLY A 151 -9.29 -16.75 -16.15
CA GLY A 151 -8.55 -16.71 -17.40
C GLY A 151 -9.29 -15.93 -18.50
N ASN A 152 -10.59 -16.15 -18.64
CA ASN A 152 -11.43 -15.42 -19.60
C ASN A 152 -11.49 -13.92 -19.27
N GLN A 153 -11.63 -13.55 -17.97
CA GLN A 153 -11.65 -12.14 -17.54
C GLN A 153 -10.37 -11.39 -17.90
N ILE A 154 -9.22 -12.04 -17.78
CA ILE A 154 -7.91 -11.42 -18.03
C ILE A 154 -7.36 -11.73 -19.42
N GLY A 155 -8.08 -12.52 -20.23
CA GLY A 155 -7.68 -12.93 -21.59
C GLY A 155 -6.40 -13.75 -21.61
N ILE A 156 -6.30 -14.77 -20.74
CA ILE A 156 -5.18 -15.72 -20.65
C ILE A 156 -5.71 -17.13 -20.90
N ALA A 157 -4.98 -17.91 -21.70
CA ALA A 157 -5.33 -19.29 -22.01
C ALA A 157 -5.28 -20.18 -20.77
N VAL A 158 -6.28 -21.07 -20.62
CA VAL A 158 -6.37 -22.01 -19.50
C VAL A 158 -6.50 -23.43 -20.06
N TYR A 159 -5.81 -24.38 -19.44
CA TYR A 159 -5.93 -25.81 -19.69
C TYR A 159 -6.29 -26.54 -18.39
N THR A 160 -7.30 -27.39 -18.41
CA THR A 160 -7.79 -28.07 -17.19
C THR A 160 -8.04 -29.57 -17.37
N GLY A 161 -7.73 -30.12 -18.56
CA GLY A 161 -8.05 -31.52 -18.88
C GLY A 161 -9.56 -31.82 -18.82
N THR A 162 -9.90 -33.08 -18.72
CA THR A 162 -11.24 -33.60 -18.43
C THR A 162 -11.44 -33.78 -16.92
N ASP A 163 -12.66 -34.17 -16.49
CA ASP A 163 -12.94 -34.40 -15.09
C ASP A 163 -12.37 -35.72 -14.57
N ASP A 164 -12.11 -36.69 -15.47
CA ASP A 164 -11.57 -38.01 -15.15
C ASP A 164 -10.02 -38.04 -15.11
N ASP A 165 -9.36 -37.00 -15.63
CA ASP A 165 -7.90 -36.98 -15.69
C ASP A 165 -7.28 -36.76 -14.29
N ALA A 166 -6.21 -37.51 -13.99
CA ALA A 166 -5.42 -37.29 -12.81
C ALA A 166 -4.63 -35.97 -12.90
N SER A 167 -4.30 -35.38 -11.73
CA SER A 167 -3.57 -34.10 -11.67
C SER A 167 -2.25 -34.12 -12.47
N GLY A 168 -1.49 -35.21 -12.40
CA GLY A 168 -0.27 -35.42 -13.18
C GLY A 168 -0.48 -35.45 -14.68
N GLU A 169 -1.54 -36.11 -15.17
CA GLU A 169 -1.89 -36.17 -16.59
C GLU A 169 -2.29 -34.80 -17.13
N ILE A 170 -3.06 -34.03 -16.35
CA ILE A 170 -3.42 -32.65 -16.70
C ILE A 170 -2.16 -31.78 -16.83
N VAL A 171 -1.21 -31.91 -15.90
CA VAL A 171 0.05 -31.15 -15.92
C VAL A 171 0.87 -31.52 -17.16
N GLU A 172 1.01 -32.80 -17.46
CA GLU A 172 1.75 -33.33 -18.64
C GLU A 172 1.20 -32.75 -19.93
N ALA A 173 -0.05 -33.00 -20.18
CA ALA A 173 -0.73 -32.52 -21.39
C ALA A 173 -0.76 -31.00 -21.51
N GLY A 174 -0.90 -30.31 -20.38
CA GLY A 174 -0.82 -28.83 -20.31
C GLY A 174 0.56 -28.29 -20.64
N ILE A 175 1.64 -28.92 -20.18
CA ILE A 175 3.01 -28.55 -20.51
C ILE A 175 3.29 -28.81 -21.99
N GLU A 176 2.91 -29.99 -22.53
CA GLU A 176 3.05 -30.30 -23.95
C GLU A 176 2.32 -29.27 -24.81
N LYS A 177 1.07 -28.96 -24.49
CA LYS A 177 0.32 -27.87 -25.14
C LYS A 177 1.07 -26.53 -25.08
N GLY A 178 1.61 -26.20 -23.93
CA GLY A 178 2.37 -24.95 -23.72
C GLY A 178 3.59 -24.87 -24.63
N ILE A 179 4.31 -25.98 -24.81
CA ILE A 179 5.48 -26.06 -25.70
C ILE A 179 5.04 -25.98 -27.16
N ASN A 180 4.08 -26.80 -27.56
CA ASN A 180 3.60 -26.91 -28.95
C ASN A 180 3.00 -25.61 -29.49
N GLU A 181 2.31 -24.87 -28.63
CA GLU A 181 1.71 -23.58 -28.97
C GLU A 181 2.63 -22.36 -28.66
N SER A 182 3.91 -22.60 -28.32
CA SER A 182 4.93 -21.56 -28.10
C SER A 182 4.55 -20.54 -27.02
N PHE A 183 4.03 -20.99 -25.88
CA PHE A 183 3.88 -20.14 -24.70
C PHE A 183 5.24 -19.82 -24.08
N ASN A 184 5.39 -18.60 -23.51
CA ASN A 184 6.62 -18.19 -22.83
C ASN A 184 6.64 -18.63 -21.36
N SER A 185 5.47 -18.69 -20.73
CA SER A 185 5.31 -19.03 -19.32
C SER A 185 4.11 -19.97 -19.12
N ILE A 186 4.30 -20.95 -18.25
CA ILE A 186 3.27 -21.91 -17.84
C ILE A 186 3.13 -21.82 -16.34
N ILE A 187 1.91 -21.61 -15.84
CA ILE A 187 1.63 -21.55 -14.40
C ILE A 187 0.74 -22.74 -14.05
N ILE A 188 1.17 -23.57 -13.12
CA ILE A 188 0.46 -24.77 -12.67
C ILE A 188 -0.20 -24.47 -11.33
N ASP A 189 -1.54 -24.48 -11.30
CA ASP A 189 -2.38 -24.36 -10.10
C ASP A 189 -2.64 -25.76 -9.55
N THR A 190 -1.98 -26.12 -8.44
CA THR A 190 -2.14 -27.44 -7.82
C THR A 190 -3.28 -27.47 -6.80
N ALA A 191 -3.76 -28.68 -6.49
CA ALA A 191 -4.69 -28.88 -5.40
C ALA A 191 -4.14 -28.37 -4.05
N GLY A 192 -5.03 -28.05 -3.14
CA GLY A 192 -4.69 -27.75 -1.73
C GLY A 192 -5.66 -28.44 -0.81
N ARG A 193 -5.16 -28.94 0.32
CA ARG A 193 -5.98 -29.52 1.38
C ARG A 193 -6.02 -28.58 2.60
N LEU A 194 -6.95 -28.82 3.52
CA LEU A 194 -7.15 -28.00 4.71
C LEU A 194 -5.98 -28.05 5.68
N TYR A 195 -5.25 -29.16 5.68
CA TYR A 195 -4.09 -29.38 6.53
C TYR A 195 -3.01 -30.15 5.74
N ILE A 196 -1.79 -30.13 6.27
CA ILE A 196 -0.67 -30.87 5.69
C ILE A 196 -0.88 -32.36 6.00
N ASP A 197 -1.04 -33.16 4.97
CA ASP A 197 -1.05 -34.62 5.04
C ASP A 197 -0.01 -35.23 4.09
N LYS A 198 0.30 -36.50 4.32
CA LYS A 198 1.33 -37.20 3.55
C LYS A 198 0.94 -37.37 2.07
N ASP A 199 -0.34 -37.61 1.79
CA ASP A 199 -0.82 -37.85 0.43
C ASP A 199 -0.68 -36.59 -0.42
N MET A 200 -1.10 -35.42 0.13
CA MET A 200 -0.92 -34.12 -0.50
C MET A 200 0.56 -33.82 -0.78
N MET A 201 1.41 -34.01 0.23
CA MET A 201 2.83 -33.71 0.08
C MET A 201 3.49 -34.63 -0.95
N SER A 202 3.09 -35.92 -0.97
CA SER A 202 3.57 -36.89 -1.96
C SER A 202 3.14 -36.52 -3.38
N GLU A 203 1.87 -36.17 -3.60
CA GLU A 203 1.35 -35.75 -4.91
C GLU A 203 2.10 -34.53 -5.46
N VAL A 204 2.24 -33.48 -4.63
CA VAL A 204 2.94 -32.26 -5.02
C VAL A 204 4.43 -32.50 -5.28
N ALA A 205 5.07 -33.33 -4.44
CA ALA A 205 6.48 -33.71 -4.61
C ALA A 205 6.70 -34.56 -5.86
N GLU A 206 5.75 -35.44 -6.21
CA GLU A 206 5.79 -36.25 -7.43
C GLU A 206 5.67 -35.38 -8.68
N ILE A 207 4.70 -34.47 -8.75
CA ILE A 207 4.54 -33.51 -9.82
C ILE A 207 5.84 -32.71 -9.98
N LYS A 208 6.40 -32.18 -8.89
CA LYS A 208 7.65 -31.42 -8.95
C LYS A 208 8.81 -32.27 -9.48
N ARG A 209 8.97 -33.50 -9.00
CA ARG A 209 10.05 -34.40 -9.43
C ARG A 209 9.95 -34.78 -10.89
N LYS A 210 8.70 -35.01 -11.40
CA LYS A 210 8.46 -35.45 -12.79
C LYS A 210 8.65 -34.31 -13.79
N TYR A 211 8.19 -33.11 -13.48
CA TYR A 211 8.13 -32.01 -14.45
C TYR A 211 9.16 -30.90 -14.20
N GLU A 212 9.92 -30.97 -13.11
CA GLU A 212 11.01 -30.03 -12.76
C GLU A 212 10.69 -28.57 -13.04
N PRO A 213 9.64 -28.00 -12.40
CA PRO A 213 9.29 -26.60 -12.62
C PRO A 213 10.44 -25.70 -12.21
N HIS A 214 10.69 -24.63 -12.99
CA HIS A 214 11.74 -23.66 -12.71
C HIS A 214 11.49 -22.93 -11.39
N GLU A 215 10.22 -22.70 -11.04
CA GLU A 215 9.80 -22.11 -9.79
C GLU A 215 8.73 -23.00 -9.13
N THR A 216 8.90 -23.24 -7.86
CA THR A 216 7.88 -23.83 -6.99
C THR A 216 7.58 -22.83 -5.90
N LEU A 217 6.46 -22.12 -6.02
CA LEU A 217 6.10 -21.02 -5.13
C LEU A 217 5.03 -21.45 -4.15
N LEU A 218 5.31 -21.32 -2.86
CA LEU A 218 4.31 -21.56 -1.82
C LEU A 218 3.41 -20.33 -1.68
N VAL A 219 2.11 -20.54 -1.86
CA VAL A 219 1.09 -19.51 -1.62
C VAL A 219 0.65 -19.60 -0.17
N VAL A 220 0.87 -18.52 0.58
CA VAL A 220 0.62 -18.43 2.02
C VAL A 220 -0.33 -17.28 2.32
N ASP A 221 -1.35 -17.57 3.13
CA ASP A 221 -2.22 -16.55 3.69
C ASP A 221 -1.48 -15.77 4.78
N ALA A 222 -1.31 -14.46 4.62
CA ALA A 222 -0.61 -13.63 5.60
C ALA A 222 -1.35 -13.51 6.94
N MET A 223 -2.65 -13.85 6.98
CA MET A 223 -3.46 -13.78 8.20
C MET A 223 -3.15 -14.90 9.20
N ILE A 224 -2.51 -16.00 8.79
CA ILE A 224 -2.13 -17.09 9.70
C ILE A 224 -0.90 -16.76 10.59
N GLY A 225 -0.35 -15.54 10.45
CA GLY A 225 0.70 -15.04 11.35
C GLY A 225 1.97 -15.89 11.37
N GLN A 226 2.44 -16.24 12.56
CA GLN A 226 3.68 -17.02 12.73
C GLN A 226 3.61 -18.43 12.14
N GLU A 227 2.44 -19.04 12.03
CA GLU A 227 2.25 -20.36 11.41
C GLU A 227 2.68 -20.39 9.94
N ALA A 228 2.61 -19.22 9.27
CA ALA A 228 3.08 -19.07 7.89
C ALA A 228 4.56 -19.45 7.73
N ALA A 229 5.38 -19.11 8.70
CA ALA A 229 6.81 -19.41 8.66
C ALA A 229 7.08 -20.90 8.85
N GLU A 230 6.38 -21.55 9.77
CA GLU A 230 6.48 -22.99 10.00
C GLU A 230 5.95 -23.78 8.80
N LEU A 231 4.79 -23.39 8.26
CA LEU A 231 4.23 -23.93 7.03
C LEU A 231 5.26 -23.87 5.89
N THR A 232 5.90 -22.73 5.71
CA THR A 232 6.92 -22.53 4.68
C THR A 232 8.12 -23.43 4.88
N ARG A 233 8.54 -23.63 6.14
CA ARG A 233 9.64 -24.55 6.50
C ARG A 233 9.29 -26.00 6.14
N VAL A 234 8.08 -26.45 6.48
CA VAL A 234 7.63 -27.82 6.16
C VAL A 234 7.57 -28.04 4.65
N PHE A 235 6.93 -27.14 3.90
CA PHE A 235 6.89 -27.24 2.42
C PHE A 235 8.29 -27.19 1.79
N ASN A 236 9.21 -26.42 2.37
CA ASN A 236 10.58 -26.39 1.89
C ASN A 236 11.30 -27.73 2.11
N ASN A 237 11.10 -28.36 3.25
CA ASN A 237 11.75 -29.64 3.56
C ASN A 237 11.19 -30.81 2.74
N GLU A 238 9.87 -30.86 2.56
CA GLU A 238 9.17 -31.98 1.91
C GLU A 238 9.14 -31.85 0.39
N VAL A 239 8.88 -30.64 -0.12
CA VAL A 239 8.72 -30.38 -1.55
C VAL A 239 9.94 -29.65 -2.12
N GLY A 240 10.60 -28.79 -1.36
CA GLY A 240 11.69 -27.94 -1.82
C GLY A 240 11.19 -26.76 -2.64
N ILE A 241 10.71 -25.71 -1.98
CA ILE A 241 10.19 -24.49 -2.65
C ILE A 241 11.34 -23.55 -3.05
N THR A 242 11.09 -22.71 -4.07
CA THR A 242 12.02 -21.66 -4.52
C THR A 242 11.71 -20.30 -3.87
N GLY A 243 10.49 -20.09 -3.40
CA GLY A 243 10.06 -18.88 -2.73
C GLY A 243 8.60 -18.94 -2.30
N ALA A 244 8.09 -17.83 -1.80
CA ALA A 244 6.71 -17.70 -1.34
C ALA A 244 5.97 -16.52 -1.99
N ILE A 245 4.65 -16.65 -2.10
CA ILE A 245 3.70 -15.58 -2.42
C ILE A 245 2.84 -15.35 -1.18
N LEU A 246 2.89 -14.17 -0.59
CA LEU A 246 1.98 -13.78 0.48
C LEU A 246 0.68 -13.25 -0.10
N THR A 247 -0.45 -13.80 0.33
CA THR A 247 -1.79 -13.35 -0.06
C THR A 247 -2.49 -12.63 1.09
N LYS A 248 -3.58 -11.94 0.77
CA LYS A 248 -4.47 -11.27 1.75
C LYS A 248 -3.77 -10.24 2.65
N MET A 249 -2.73 -9.60 2.12
CA MET A 249 -2.00 -8.56 2.84
C MET A 249 -2.82 -7.26 3.03
N ASP A 250 -3.91 -7.11 2.31
CA ASP A 250 -4.90 -6.03 2.41
C ASP A 250 -5.88 -6.21 3.57
N GLY A 251 -6.03 -7.42 4.06
CA GLY A 251 -6.83 -7.73 5.24
C GLY A 251 -6.20 -7.22 6.54
N ASP A 252 -6.74 -7.65 7.66
CA ASP A 252 -6.21 -7.33 9.00
C ASP A 252 -4.97 -8.19 9.32
N SER A 253 -4.03 -8.26 8.37
CA SER A 253 -2.78 -8.99 8.56
C SER A 253 -1.83 -8.18 9.45
N LYS A 254 -1.41 -8.77 10.54
CA LYS A 254 -0.51 -8.14 11.51
C LYS A 254 0.95 -8.04 11.03
N GLY A 255 1.28 -8.72 9.93
CA GLY A 255 2.61 -8.65 9.30
C GLY A 255 3.62 -9.70 9.79
N GLY A 256 3.27 -10.51 10.77
CA GLY A 256 4.18 -11.53 11.34
C GLY A 256 4.69 -12.54 10.32
N ALA A 257 3.85 -12.93 9.36
CA ALA A 257 4.25 -13.80 8.26
C ALA A 257 5.40 -13.20 7.44
N ALA A 258 5.27 -11.94 7.02
CA ALA A 258 6.29 -11.25 6.22
C ALA A 258 7.65 -11.15 6.93
N LEU A 259 7.63 -10.96 8.25
CA LEU A 259 8.84 -10.84 9.08
C LEU A 259 9.47 -12.19 9.42
N SER A 260 8.72 -13.30 9.33
CA SER A 260 9.19 -14.60 9.85
C SER A 260 9.60 -15.59 8.76
N ILE A 261 8.98 -15.56 7.58
CA ILE A 261 9.14 -16.59 6.53
C ILE A 261 10.61 -16.76 6.13
N LYS A 262 11.28 -15.71 5.69
CA LYS A 262 12.68 -15.80 5.22
C LYS A 262 13.60 -16.32 6.31
N LYS A 263 13.43 -15.80 7.53
CA LYS A 263 14.31 -16.15 8.64
C LYS A 263 14.14 -17.59 9.10
N VAL A 264 12.89 -18.11 9.14
CA VAL A 264 12.59 -19.46 9.61
C VAL A 264 12.83 -20.52 8.54
N SER A 265 12.44 -20.23 7.29
CA SER A 265 12.49 -21.21 6.20
C SER A 265 13.73 -21.09 5.31
N GLY A 266 14.47 -19.98 5.38
CA GLY A 266 15.56 -19.66 4.46
C GLY A 266 15.09 -19.26 3.05
N LYS A 267 13.77 -19.26 2.77
CA LYS A 267 13.21 -18.97 1.43
C LYS A 267 12.66 -17.57 1.33
N PRO A 268 12.90 -16.89 0.18
CA PRO A 268 12.45 -15.53 -0.01
C PRO A 268 10.94 -15.43 -0.23
N ILE A 269 10.38 -14.30 0.16
CA ILE A 269 9.09 -13.87 -0.35
C ILE A 269 9.35 -13.17 -1.68
N LYS A 270 8.72 -13.61 -2.77
CA LYS A 270 8.91 -13.02 -4.12
C LYS A 270 7.80 -12.04 -4.47
N LEU A 271 6.57 -12.33 -4.06
CA LEU A 271 5.38 -11.58 -4.46
C LEU A 271 4.42 -11.42 -3.28
N VAL A 272 3.62 -10.35 -3.32
CA VAL A 272 2.54 -10.10 -2.35
C VAL A 272 1.24 -9.73 -3.06
N GLY A 273 0.15 -10.33 -2.61
CA GLY A 273 -1.21 -9.95 -2.98
C GLY A 273 -1.71 -8.84 -2.05
N THR A 274 -1.99 -7.68 -2.63
CA THR A 274 -2.34 -6.44 -1.90
C THR A 274 -3.82 -6.07 -2.02
N GLY A 275 -4.68 -6.98 -2.48
CA GLY A 275 -6.10 -6.77 -2.63
C GLY A 275 -6.81 -7.92 -3.31
N GLU A 276 -8.13 -7.86 -3.41
CA GLU A 276 -8.97 -8.91 -4.04
C GLU A 276 -8.88 -8.88 -5.58
N LYS A 277 -8.66 -7.73 -6.18
CA LYS A 277 -8.60 -7.56 -7.64
C LYS A 277 -7.44 -8.33 -8.25
N VAL A 278 -7.60 -8.77 -9.50
CA VAL A 278 -6.58 -9.57 -10.21
C VAL A 278 -5.29 -8.76 -10.46
N GLU A 279 -5.39 -7.44 -10.58
CA GLU A 279 -4.25 -6.54 -10.74
C GLU A 279 -3.46 -6.31 -9.44
N ALA A 280 -4.01 -6.72 -8.29
CA ALA A 280 -3.41 -6.48 -6.98
C ALA A 280 -2.34 -7.53 -6.63
N LEU A 281 -1.25 -7.56 -7.39
CA LEU A 281 -0.04 -8.35 -7.13
C LEU A 281 1.18 -7.45 -7.30
N GLU A 282 2.06 -7.45 -6.31
CA GLU A 282 3.28 -6.64 -6.32
C GLU A 282 4.50 -7.52 -6.03
N LEU A 283 5.67 -7.10 -6.51
CA LEU A 283 6.94 -7.67 -6.08
C LEU A 283 7.18 -7.36 -4.60
N PHE A 284 7.74 -8.29 -3.88
CA PHE A 284 8.11 -8.09 -2.47
C PHE A 284 9.45 -7.35 -2.39
N TYR A 285 9.43 -6.13 -1.87
CA TYR A 285 10.63 -5.35 -1.59
C TYR A 285 10.81 -5.21 -0.08
N PRO A 286 11.78 -5.92 0.53
CA PRO A 286 12.00 -5.88 1.98
C PRO A 286 12.15 -4.46 2.54
N GLU A 287 12.93 -3.61 1.88
CA GLU A 287 13.16 -2.22 2.28
C GLU A 287 11.85 -1.40 2.30
N ARG A 288 11.00 -1.53 1.27
CA ARG A 288 9.70 -0.86 1.22
C ARG A 288 8.76 -1.34 2.33
N MET A 289 8.79 -2.65 2.62
CA MET A 289 8.00 -3.23 3.71
C MET A 289 8.47 -2.75 5.08
N ALA A 290 9.78 -2.67 5.31
CA ALA A 290 10.34 -2.08 6.52
C ALA A 290 9.90 -0.62 6.69
N GLY A 291 9.94 0.18 5.62
CA GLY A 291 9.43 1.56 5.61
C GLY A 291 7.95 1.66 5.97
N ARG A 292 7.10 0.78 5.39
CA ARG A 292 5.66 0.70 5.73
C ARG A 292 5.42 0.35 7.20
N ILE A 293 6.18 -0.62 7.74
CA ILE A 293 6.12 -1.03 9.16
C ILE A 293 6.47 0.13 10.09
N LEU A 294 7.45 0.96 9.74
CA LEU A 294 7.88 2.10 10.53
C LEU A 294 7.04 3.38 10.32
N GLY A 295 5.97 3.29 9.51
CA GLY A 295 5.13 4.45 9.20
C GLY A 295 5.79 5.52 8.32
N MET A 296 6.91 5.19 7.68
CA MET A 296 7.65 6.08 6.78
C MET A 296 6.98 6.22 5.40
N GLY A 297 5.90 5.46 5.16
CA GLY A 297 5.23 5.41 3.86
C GLY A 297 5.99 4.59 2.80
N ASP A 298 5.47 4.61 1.59
CA ASP A 298 6.09 3.94 0.44
C ASP A 298 5.90 4.78 -0.84
N ILE A 299 6.68 5.84 -0.93
CA ILE A 299 6.63 6.78 -2.07
C ILE A 299 6.98 6.07 -3.38
N LEU A 300 7.89 5.10 -3.37
CA LEU A 300 8.30 4.39 -4.57
C LEU A 300 7.16 3.55 -5.15
N SER A 301 6.42 2.83 -4.33
CA SER A 301 5.22 2.11 -4.80
C SER A 301 4.14 3.06 -5.33
N LEU A 302 4.01 4.26 -4.75
CA LEU A 302 3.10 5.28 -5.28
C LEU A 302 3.54 5.76 -6.66
N VAL A 303 4.84 6.01 -6.85
CA VAL A 303 5.42 6.41 -8.15
C VAL A 303 5.25 5.29 -9.19
N ASP A 304 5.56 4.03 -8.82
CA ASP A 304 5.39 2.87 -9.71
C ASP A 304 3.93 2.70 -10.17
N ARG A 305 2.96 2.88 -9.27
CA ARG A 305 1.53 2.85 -9.62
C ARG A 305 1.14 4.02 -10.51
N ALA A 306 1.62 5.22 -10.20
CA ALA A 306 1.37 6.39 -11.01
C ALA A 306 1.93 6.23 -12.43
N GLN A 307 3.13 5.68 -12.59
CA GLN A 307 3.75 5.44 -13.89
C GLN A 307 3.01 4.40 -14.75
N LYS A 308 2.42 3.37 -14.13
CA LYS A 308 1.63 2.36 -14.85
C LYS A 308 0.30 2.91 -15.40
N GLU A 309 -0.31 3.85 -14.71
CA GLU A 309 -1.66 4.35 -15.01
C GLU A 309 -1.67 5.66 -15.81
N VAL A 310 -0.51 6.35 -15.90
CA VAL A 310 -0.42 7.67 -16.56
C VAL A 310 0.34 7.52 -17.87
N GLU A 311 -0.37 7.66 -18.99
CA GLU A 311 0.28 7.81 -20.28
C GLU A 311 1.03 9.16 -20.33
N ILE A 312 2.27 9.15 -20.82
CA ILE A 312 3.13 10.37 -20.93
C ILE A 312 2.40 11.49 -21.68
N ASN A 313 1.57 11.16 -22.66
CA ASN A 313 0.76 12.10 -23.42
C ASN A 313 -0.30 12.81 -22.57
N ASP A 314 -0.88 12.13 -21.57
CA ASP A 314 -1.86 12.73 -20.66
C ASP A 314 -1.20 13.79 -19.77
N VAL A 315 0.03 13.55 -19.30
CA VAL A 315 0.79 14.51 -18.49
C VAL A 315 1.12 15.77 -19.28
N LEU A 316 1.62 15.61 -20.51
CA LEU A 316 1.99 16.73 -21.36
C LEU A 316 0.77 17.58 -21.78
N THR A 317 -0.35 16.92 -22.08
CA THR A 317 -1.61 17.59 -22.41
C THR A 317 -2.15 18.35 -21.21
N MET A 318 -2.04 17.77 -20.03
CA MET A 318 -2.46 18.37 -18.77
C MET A 318 -1.59 19.58 -18.41
N GLN A 319 -0.27 19.46 -18.55
CA GLN A 319 0.66 20.57 -18.31
C GLN A 319 0.36 21.78 -19.23
N LYS A 320 0.05 21.55 -20.52
CA LYS A 320 -0.37 22.61 -21.44
C LYS A 320 -1.68 23.27 -20.99
N LYS A 321 -2.70 22.50 -20.63
CA LYS A 321 -3.99 23.03 -20.16
C LYS A 321 -3.87 23.82 -18.85
N PHE A 322 -2.94 23.44 -17.97
CA PHE A 322 -2.62 24.22 -16.77
C PHE A 322 -1.98 25.56 -17.11
N GLN A 323 -1.04 25.59 -18.07
CA GLN A 323 -0.39 26.82 -18.51
C GLN A 323 -1.37 27.78 -19.21
N GLU A 324 -2.34 27.23 -19.95
CA GLU A 324 -3.36 27.98 -20.69
C GLU A 324 -4.57 28.39 -19.85
N ALA A 325 -4.58 28.06 -18.54
CA ALA A 325 -5.71 28.33 -17.64
C ALA A 325 -7.07 27.74 -18.10
N SER A 326 -7.03 26.69 -18.93
CA SER A 326 -8.19 26.10 -19.61
C SER A 326 -8.76 24.86 -18.89
N PHE A 327 -8.48 24.69 -17.59
CA PHE A 327 -8.96 23.55 -16.80
C PHE A 327 -10.48 23.58 -16.64
N ASP A 328 -11.17 22.53 -17.11
CA ASP A 328 -12.62 22.42 -17.13
C ASP A 328 -13.14 21.21 -16.29
N PHE A 329 -14.48 21.01 -16.25
CA PHE A 329 -15.06 19.88 -15.52
C PHE A 329 -14.80 18.52 -16.19
N ASN A 330 -14.49 18.45 -17.49
CA ASN A 330 -14.10 17.20 -18.14
C ASN A 330 -12.70 16.78 -17.70
N ASP A 331 -11.78 17.74 -17.58
CA ASP A 331 -10.44 17.50 -17.07
C ASP A 331 -10.49 17.01 -15.62
N PHE A 332 -11.36 17.59 -14.80
CA PHE A 332 -11.59 17.16 -13.44
C PHE A 332 -12.13 15.72 -13.37
N LEU A 333 -13.08 15.35 -14.24
CA LEU A 333 -13.57 13.97 -14.35
C LEU A 333 -12.49 12.99 -14.80
N GLN A 334 -11.62 13.40 -15.70
CA GLN A 334 -10.50 12.57 -16.15
C GLN A 334 -9.52 12.31 -15.01
N GLN A 335 -9.20 13.34 -14.21
CA GLN A 335 -8.38 13.18 -13.00
C GLN A 335 -9.01 12.24 -11.97
N LEU A 336 -10.32 12.36 -11.72
CA LEU A 336 -11.03 11.47 -10.82
C LEU A 336 -11.01 10.01 -11.29
N LYS A 337 -11.12 9.78 -12.60
CA LYS A 337 -11.00 8.44 -13.19
C LYS A 337 -9.61 7.89 -13.00
N LEU A 338 -8.57 8.69 -13.22
CA LEU A 338 -7.17 8.32 -13.02
C LEU A 338 -6.90 7.93 -11.57
N LEU A 339 -7.32 8.77 -10.61
CA LEU A 339 -7.20 8.47 -9.17
C LEU A 339 -7.88 7.15 -8.80
N ARG A 340 -9.05 6.84 -9.37
CA ARG A 340 -9.73 5.57 -9.15
C ARG A 340 -9.00 4.35 -9.73
N ARG A 341 -8.31 4.50 -10.86
CA ARG A 341 -7.49 3.43 -11.45
C ARG A 341 -6.29 3.12 -10.57
N MET A 342 -5.68 4.13 -9.95
CA MET A 342 -4.56 3.99 -9.02
C MET A 342 -4.95 3.27 -7.71
N GLY A 343 -6.23 3.03 -7.45
CA GLY A 343 -6.75 2.35 -6.27
C GLY A 343 -7.70 3.21 -5.42
N SER A 344 -8.04 2.74 -4.20
CA SER A 344 -8.84 3.56 -3.28
C SER A 344 -8.04 4.78 -2.80
N LEU A 345 -8.72 5.90 -2.59
CA LEU A 345 -8.10 7.12 -2.05
C LEU A 345 -7.37 6.83 -0.73
N GLY A 346 -7.97 5.99 0.12
CA GLY A 346 -7.35 5.53 1.36
C GLY A 346 -6.06 4.75 1.12
N GLY A 347 -6.01 3.88 0.11
CA GLY A 347 -4.81 3.13 -0.25
C GLY A 347 -3.66 4.04 -0.70
N ILE A 348 -3.97 5.08 -1.48
CA ILE A 348 -2.97 6.06 -1.95
C ILE A 348 -2.46 6.90 -0.78
N MET A 349 -3.34 7.40 0.09
CA MET A 349 -2.96 8.24 1.23
C MET A 349 -2.11 7.49 2.26
N LYS A 350 -2.33 6.18 2.44
CA LYS A 350 -1.49 5.32 3.31
C LYS A 350 -0.05 5.17 2.82
N LEU A 351 0.23 5.42 1.54
CA LEU A 351 1.59 5.40 0.97
C LEU A 351 2.35 6.72 1.18
N ILE A 352 1.66 7.80 1.57
CA ILE A 352 2.28 9.11 1.79
C ILE A 352 2.73 9.22 3.25
N PRO A 353 4.01 9.54 3.53
CA PRO A 353 4.51 9.73 4.88
C PRO A 353 3.70 10.76 5.67
N GLY A 354 3.28 10.41 6.90
CA GLY A 354 2.52 11.29 7.77
C GLY A 354 1.02 11.41 7.50
N MET A 355 0.49 10.83 6.40
CA MET A 355 -0.94 10.83 6.09
C MET A 355 -1.67 9.53 6.51
N ASN A 356 -0.98 8.53 7.01
CA ASN A 356 -1.53 7.28 7.52
C ASN A 356 -2.44 7.44 8.76
N LYS A 357 -2.51 8.64 9.36
CA LYS A 357 -3.36 8.97 10.54
C LYS A 357 -4.74 9.50 10.17
N ILE A 358 -5.07 9.60 8.89
CA ILE A 358 -6.40 10.06 8.49
C ILE A 358 -7.41 8.95 8.78
N ASP A 359 -8.40 9.27 9.59
CA ASP A 359 -9.48 8.40 9.99
C ASP A 359 -10.22 7.80 8.78
N ASP A 360 -10.49 6.49 8.80
CA ASP A 360 -11.25 5.77 7.77
C ASP A 360 -12.64 6.37 7.51
N LEU A 361 -13.25 6.98 8.52
CA LEU A 361 -14.51 7.72 8.39
C LEU A 361 -14.35 8.96 7.51
N SER A 362 -13.27 9.70 7.68
CA SER A 362 -12.95 10.88 6.85
C SER A 362 -12.62 10.49 5.42
N MET A 363 -11.97 9.35 5.21
CA MET A 363 -11.68 8.81 3.88
C MET A 363 -12.94 8.35 3.15
N LYS A 364 -13.83 7.61 3.82
CA LYS A 364 -15.13 7.21 3.28
C LYS A 364 -16.01 8.43 2.94
N ALA A 365 -16.00 9.46 3.79
CA ALA A 365 -16.69 10.71 3.52
C ALA A 365 -16.14 11.41 2.26
N GLY A 366 -14.82 11.40 2.05
CA GLY A 366 -14.18 11.90 0.84
C GLY A 366 -14.61 11.14 -0.42
N GLU A 367 -14.66 9.82 -0.38
CA GLU A 367 -15.13 9.00 -1.50
C GLU A 367 -16.60 9.24 -1.85
N VAL A 368 -17.45 9.38 -0.84
CA VAL A 368 -18.87 9.75 -1.03
C VAL A 368 -18.97 11.13 -1.70
N GLN A 369 -18.17 12.11 -1.26
CA GLN A 369 -18.16 13.44 -1.82
C GLN A 369 -17.71 13.44 -3.31
N LEU A 370 -16.69 12.64 -3.66
CA LEU A 370 -16.24 12.49 -5.03
C LEU A 370 -17.32 11.84 -5.93
N ARG A 371 -18.06 10.86 -5.42
CA ARG A 371 -19.21 10.27 -6.14
C ARG A 371 -20.32 11.31 -6.38
N LYS A 372 -20.62 12.13 -5.37
CA LYS A 372 -21.58 13.25 -5.51
C LYS A 372 -21.14 14.20 -6.65
N PHE A 373 -19.89 14.60 -6.67
CA PHE A 373 -19.34 15.47 -7.72
C PHE A 373 -19.47 14.85 -9.10
N GLN A 374 -19.13 13.56 -9.24
CA GLN A 374 -19.29 12.84 -10.51
C GLN A 374 -20.73 12.85 -11.02
N THR A 375 -21.70 12.61 -10.13
CA THR A 375 -23.13 12.58 -10.50
C THR A 375 -23.62 13.96 -10.91
N MET A 376 -23.23 15.01 -10.17
CA MET A 376 -23.58 16.40 -10.49
C MET A 376 -22.98 16.84 -11.83
N ILE A 377 -21.70 16.53 -12.10
CA ILE A 377 -21.06 16.82 -13.38
C ILE A 377 -21.69 15.98 -14.51
N GLY A 378 -22.14 14.76 -14.21
CA GLY A 378 -22.91 13.92 -15.14
C GLY A 378 -24.19 14.60 -15.64
N SER A 379 -24.84 15.39 -14.80
CA SER A 379 -26.07 16.14 -15.10
C SER A 379 -25.84 17.48 -15.84
N MET A 380 -24.59 17.88 -16.05
CA MET A 380 -24.24 19.09 -16.81
C MET A 380 -24.31 18.85 -18.31
N THR A 381 -24.63 19.89 -19.08
CA THR A 381 -24.47 19.86 -20.54
C THR A 381 -23.00 19.85 -20.94
N LYS A 382 -22.71 19.52 -22.21
CA LYS A 382 -21.34 19.54 -22.74
C LYS A 382 -20.71 20.95 -22.67
N GLU A 383 -21.51 22.00 -22.86
CA GLU A 383 -21.07 23.39 -22.76
C GLU A 383 -20.73 23.77 -21.30
N GLU A 384 -21.60 23.40 -20.35
CA GLU A 384 -21.40 23.71 -18.95
C GLU A 384 -20.17 23.01 -18.36
N ARG A 385 -19.81 21.82 -18.89
CA ARG A 385 -18.57 21.14 -18.51
C ARG A 385 -17.33 21.84 -19.04
N LYS A 386 -17.40 22.43 -20.25
CA LYS A 386 -16.30 23.17 -20.88
C LYS A 386 -16.13 24.57 -20.34
N GLU A 387 -17.23 25.23 -19.97
CA GLU A 387 -17.27 26.62 -19.53
C GLU A 387 -17.85 26.71 -18.10
N PRO A 388 -17.07 26.45 -17.05
CA PRO A 388 -17.51 26.51 -15.66
C PRO A 388 -18.16 27.83 -15.26
N GLU A 389 -17.77 28.92 -15.90
CA GLU A 389 -18.29 30.26 -15.64
C GLU A 389 -19.81 30.41 -15.91
N LEU A 390 -20.37 29.58 -16.79
CA LEU A 390 -21.81 29.50 -17.01
C LEU A 390 -22.58 29.12 -15.76
N LEU A 391 -21.97 28.28 -14.91
CA LEU A 391 -22.57 27.86 -13.65
C LEU A 391 -22.39 28.90 -12.55
N VAL A 392 -21.28 29.60 -12.52
CA VAL A 392 -21.03 30.69 -11.58
C VAL A 392 -22.08 31.80 -11.78
N LYS A 393 -22.37 32.14 -13.03
CA LYS A 393 -23.27 33.27 -13.39
C LYS A 393 -24.77 32.93 -13.32
N SER A 394 -25.17 31.66 -13.29
CA SER A 394 -26.58 31.25 -13.42
C SER A 394 -27.07 30.28 -12.36
N SER A 395 -27.83 30.78 -11.39
CA SER A 395 -28.49 29.94 -10.37
C SER A 395 -29.53 29.00 -11.00
N LYS A 396 -30.20 29.38 -12.09
CA LYS A 396 -31.15 28.52 -12.80
C LYS A 396 -30.49 27.25 -13.33
N ARG A 397 -29.24 27.33 -13.83
CA ARG A 397 -28.47 26.17 -14.31
C ARG A 397 -28.11 25.25 -13.14
N ARG A 398 -27.64 25.80 -12.02
CA ARG A 398 -27.32 25.05 -10.81
C ARG A 398 -28.53 24.29 -10.27
N LYS A 399 -29.69 24.94 -10.21
CA LYS A 399 -30.96 24.32 -9.79
C LYS A 399 -31.36 23.16 -10.71
N ARG A 400 -31.22 23.31 -12.04
CA ARG A 400 -31.46 22.23 -13.00
C ARG A 400 -30.52 21.05 -12.78
N ILE A 401 -29.23 21.30 -12.52
CA ILE A 401 -28.24 20.26 -12.23
C ILE A 401 -28.57 19.56 -10.91
N ALA A 402 -28.99 20.29 -9.87
CA ALA A 402 -29.43 19.75 -8.61
C ALA A 402 -30.60 18.75 -8.82
N ASN A 403 -31.64 19.18 -9.53
CA ASN A 403 -32.79 18.33 -9.84
C ASN A 403 -32.41 17.10 -10.67
N GLY A 404 -31.51 17.25 -11.67
CA GLY A 404 -31.09 16.16 -12.55
C GLY A 404 -30.15 15.15 -11.87
N SER A 405 -29.40 15.59 -10.86
CA SER A 405 -28.48 14.75 -10.10
C SER A 405 -29.07 14.14 -8.84
N GLY A 406 -30.25 14.60 -8.39
CA GLY A 406 -30.87 14.16 -7.16
C GLY A 406 -30.22 14.70 -5.88
N TYR A 407 -29.44 15.80 -5.99
CA TYR A 407 -28.79 16.49 -4.86
C TYR A 407 -29.36 17.88 -4.64
N ASP A 408 -29.08 18.46 -3.47
CA ASP A 408 -29.55 19.81 -3.15
C ASP A 408 -28.78 20.90 -3.93
N GLU A 409 -29.46 22.04 -4.16
CA GLU A 409 -28.85 23.20 -4.81
C GLU A 409 -27.58 23.66 -4.05
N ARG A 410 -27.56 23.55 -2.72
CA ARG A 410 -26.41 23.84 -1.87
C ARG A 410 -25.19 22.95 -2.15
N ASP A 411 -25.42 21.67 -2.48
CA ASP A 411 -24.35 20.74 -2.85
C ASP A 411 -23.72 21.14 -4.19
N VAL A 412 -24.55 21.58 -5.17
CA VAL A 412 -24.07 22.09 -6.46
C VAL A 412 -23.31 23.40 -6.30
N ASP A 413 -23.82 24.32 -5.48
CA ASP A 413 -23.15 25.60 -5.17
C ASP A 413 -21.79 25.36 -4.52
N LYS A 414 -21.72 24.43 -3.57
CA LYS A 414 -20.48 24.04 -2.94
C LYS A 414 -19.47 23.48 -3.95
N MET A 415 -19.92 22.54 -4.79
CA MET A 415 -19.06 21.95 -5.83
C MET A 415 -18.50 23.01 -6.80
N VAL A 416 -19.33 23.92 -7.28
CA VAL A 416 -18.90 25.01 -8.21
C VAL A 416 -17.89 25.92 -7.51
N ASN A 417 -18.14 26.30 -6.26
CA ASN A 417 -17.23 27.15 -5.49
C ASN A 417 -15.89 26.45 -5.19
N ASP A 418 -15.91 25.17 -4.82
CA ASP A 418 -14.70 24.40 -4.55
C ASP A 418 -13.88 24.22 -5.85
N PHE A 419 -14.54 23.97 -6.98
CA PHE A 419 -13.90 23.91 -8.29
C PHE A 419 -13.23 25.25 -8.69
N GLU A 420 -13.93 26.37 -8.52
CA GLU A 420 -13.38 27.71 -8.79
C GLU A 420 -12.17 28.04 -7.89
N ARG A 421 -12.23 27.67 -6.60
CA ARG A 421 -11.09 27.83 -5.70
C ARG A 421 -9.89 27.01 -6.16
N MET A 422 -10.12 25.75 -6.55
CA MET A 422 -9.07 24.89 -7.07
C MET A 422 -8.46 25.48 -8.35
N ARG A 423 -9.29 25.95 -9.29
CA ARG A 423 -8.83 26.58 -10.55
C ARG A 423 -7.96 27.82 -10.28
N LYS A 424 -8.39 28.71 -9.39
CA LYS A 424 -7.63 29.91 -8.99
C LYS A 424 -6.30 29.57 -8.32
N MET A 425 -6.28 28.53 -7.50
CA MET A 425 -5.06 28.06 -6.83
C MET A 425 -4.06 27.51 -7.83
N MET A 426 -4.52 26.71 -8.80
CA MET A 426 -3.69 26.18 -9.89
C MET A 426 -3.09 27.31 -10.75
N GLN A 427 -3.87 28.35 -11.05
CA GLN A 427 -3.38 29.56 -11.75
C GLN A 427 -2.33 30.33 -10.95
N GLY A 428 -2.46 30.36 -9.61
CA GLY A 428 -1.46 30.97 -8.72
C GLY A 428 -0.13 30.23 -8.70
N MET A 429 -0.15 28.90 -8.81
CA MET A 429 1.07 28.06 -8.85
C MET A 429 1.86 28.26 -10.14
N THR A 430 1.20 28.43 -11.30
CA THR A 430 1.87 28.70 -12.58
C THR A 430 2.53 30.08 -12.63
N ASN A 431 2.06 31.05 -11.85
CA ASN A 431 2.61 32.40 -11.77
C ASN A 431 3.67 32.60 -10.67
N GLY A 432 4.20 31.51 -10.10
CA GLY A 432 5.34 31.55 -9.15
C GLY A 432 5.01 32.03 -7.73
N ASN A 433 3.74 32.20 -7.36
CA ASN A 433 3.33 32.68 -6.06
C ASN A 433 2.99 31.51 -5.10
N MET A 434 3.99 31.01 -4.38
CA MET A 434 3.85 29.87 -3.45
C MET A 434 3.18 30.19 -2.10
N SER A 435 2.80 31.44 -1.83
CA SER A 435 2.24 31.86 -0.54
C SER A 435 0.80 31.37 -0.25
N GLY A 436 0.18 30.65 -1.17
CA GLY A 436 -1.17 30.06 -1.00
C GLY A 436 -1.22 28.68 -0.31
N MET A 437 -0.08 27.99 -0.19
CA MET A 437 -0.04 26.60 0.25
C MET A 437 -0.14 26.45 1.79
N GLU A 438 0.35 27.42 2.55
CA GLU A 438 0.32 27.41 4.01
C GLU A 438 -1.10 27.49 4.60
N ASN A 439 -2.01 28.18 3.89
CA ASN A 439 -3.40 28.36 4.33
C ASN A 439 -4.32 27.14 4.11
N LEU A 440 -3.86 26.09 3.41
CA LEU A 440 -4.63 24.86 3.13
C LEU A 440 -4.32 23.72 4.09
N MET A 441 -3.18 23.75 4.77
CA MET A 441 -2.81 22.75 5.78
C MET A 441 -3.41 23.02 7.16
N THR A 442 -4.01 24.18 7.38
CA THR A 442 -4.71 24.48 8.64
C THR A 442 -6.15 23.99 8.57
N SER A 443 -6.50 23.04 9.44
CA SER A 443 -7.84 22.48 9.58
C SER A 443 -8.88 23.55 9.94
N PRO A 444 -10.18 23.36 9.63
CA PRO A 444 -11.25 24.31 9.99
C PRO A 444 -11.35 24.59 11.51
N SER A 445 -10.85 23.68 12.37
CA SER A 445 -10.80 23.83 13.81
C SER A 445 -9.80 24.91 14.27
N ASP A 446 -8.69 25.13 13.55
CA ASP A 446 -7.68 26.11 13.93
C ASP A 446 -8.11 27.56 13.59
N ARG A 447 -9.05 27.74 12.66
CA ARG A 447 -9.61 29.06 12.33
C ARG A 447 -10.56 29.62 13.40
N LEU A 448 -11.15 28.74 14.23
CA LEU A 448 -12.02 29.16 15.34
C LEU A 448 -11.22 29.52 16.60
N ALA A 449 -10.01 29.02 16.75
CA ALA A 449 -9.11 29.35 17.89
C ALA A 449 -8.37 30.69 17.69
N GLY A 450 -8.00 31.03 16.44
CA GLY A 450 -7.26 32.26 16.13
C GLY A 450 -8.06 33.58 16.26
N ASN A 451 -9.41 33.49 16.24
CA ASN A 451 -10.26 34.67 16.24
C ASN A 451 -10.67 35.16 17.64
N LYS A 452 -10.23 34.48 18.72
CA LYS A 452 -10.49 34.88 20.11
C LYS A 452 -9.37 35.75 20.72
N TYR A 453 -8.21 35.85 20.10
CA TYR A 453 -7.07 36.62 20.65
C TYR A 453 -6.87 38.03 20.04
N ASN A 454 -7.62 38.40 19.00
CA ASN A 454 -7.41 39.69 18.30
C ASN A 454 -8.56 40.69 18.45
N ARG A 455 -9.38 40.60 19.52
CA ARG A 455 -10.42 41.60 19.85
C ARG A 455 -10.09 42.40 21.15
N GLY A 456 -8.87 42.83 21.33
CA GLY A 456 -8.47 43.55 22.55
C GLY A 456 -7.33 44.55 22.33
N ALA A 457 -7.26 45.24 21.18
CA ALA A 457 -6.36 46.39 21.05
C ALA A 457 -6.93 47.38 20.04
N LYS A 458 -7.87 48.21 20.47
CA LYS A 458 -8.15 49.51 19.83
C LYS A 458 -7.71 50.62 20.76
N GLN A 459 -6.66 51.25 20.29
CA GLN A 459 -6.26 52.67 20.44
C GLN A 459 -7.05 53.55 21.44
N THR A 460 -6.33 54.10 22.39
CA THR A 460 -6.52 55.47 22.81
C THR A 460 -5.15 56.15 22.85
N GLU A 461 -4.89 57.02 21.87
CA GLU A 461 -3.91 58.11 21.97
C GLU A 461 -4.42 59.15 22.97
N GLY A 462 -3.50 59.69 23.76
CA GLY A 462 -3.80 60.90 24.50
C GLY A 462 -2.83 61.18 25.66
N ASN A 463 -1.82 61.98 25.36
CA ASN A 463 -1.17 63.01 26.20
C ASN A 463 -0.63 62.72 27.60
N GLY A 464 0.68 62.76 27.68
CA GLY A 464 1.29 63.85 28.47
C GLY A 464 1.63 63.61 29.97
N VAL A 465 2.91 63.83 30.28
CA VAL A 465 3.42 64.42 31.50
C VAL A 465 3.99 63.53 32.62
N GLN A 466 5.33 63.62 32.69
CA GLN A 466 6.25 63.71 33.86
C GLN A 466 6.36 62.55 34.88
N LYS A 467 7.61 62.06 34.89
CA LYS A 467 8.53 61.88 36.05
C LYS A 467 7.95 61.87 37.48
N LYS A 468 8.21 60.80 38.20
CA LYS A 468 8.99 60.79 39.41
C LYS A 468 9.25 59.35 39.86
N GLY A 469 10.52 59.14 40.22
CA GLY A 469 11.06 57.93 40.79
C GLY A 469 10.63 57.74 42.25
N PHE A 470 10.85 56.56 42.72
CA PHE A 470 11.41 56.30 44.07
C PHE A 470 11.50 54.81 44.36
N LYS A 471 12.74 54.36 44.59
CA LYS A 471 13.24 53.47 45.67
C LYS A 471 12.66 52.05 45.87
N LYS A 472 13.61 51.11 45.78
CA LYS A 472 13.82 49.89 46.56
C LYS A 472 13.07 49.76 47.90
N LYS A 473 12.54 48.54 48.15
CA LYS A 473 12.76 47.89 49.45
C LYS A 473 12.80 46.39 49.33
N LYS A 474 13.81 45.81 49.93
CA LYS A 474 14.10 44.44 50.30
C LYS A 474 13.15 43.91 51.37
N GLY A 475 13.05 42.66 51.52
CA GLY A 475 12.74 41.91 52.74
C GLY A 475 11.63 40.91 52.55
N PHE A 476 11.68 39.71 52.84
CA PHE A 476 12.32 38.82 53.79
C PHE A 476 11.34 37.70 54.11
N PHE A 477 11.86 36.50 54.23
CA PHE A 477 11.38 35.31 54.96
C PHE A 477 10.16 34.50 54.48
N GLU A 478 10.45 33.18 54.18
CA GLU A 478 10.19 31.95 54.95
C GLU A 478 8.71 31.58 55.16
N LEU A 479 8.31 30.51 54.57
CA LEU A 479 8.22 29.14 55.11
C LEU A 479 7.97 28.16 53.96
#